data_974c35d90dadd0102caf64b1dc557b71
#
_entry.id   974c35d90dadd0102caf64b1dc557b71
#
_cell.length_a   1.000
_cell.length_b   1.000
_cell.length_c   1.000
_cell.angle_alpha   90.00
_cell.angle_beta   90.00
_cell.angle_gamma   90.00
#
_symmetry.space_group_name_H-M   'P 1'
#
loop_
_entity.id
_entity.type
_entity.pdbx_description
1 polymer ?
#
loop_
_entity_poly.entity_id
_entity_poly.type
_entity_poly.pdbx_seq_one_letter_code
_entity_poly.pdbx_strand_id
1 'polypeptide(L)'
;MSSPVPPRSAAPTGAPIPAGAPVLELRALTRTHGSGIAEVHALRGIDLAVHAGELVAVMGPSGSGKSTLLTIAGGLDTATSGQVVIEGQDISGLGRKGIAALRRRSVGYVFQDYNLIPALTAAENIALPRELDGVSVRKARKEARAALEEMKLLEVADRFPDEMSGGQQQRVAIARALVGDRRLVLADEPTGALDSETGEKVLALLRNRCDQGAAGVMVTHEPRYAAWADRVVFLRDGSIVDQTLTSDADSLLTSEAAK
;
A
#
# COMPACT_ATOMS: atom_id res chain seq x y z
N MET A 1 2.93 -25.10 -43.49
CA MET A 1 4.15 -25.13 -42.70
C MET A 1 4.12 -24.00 -41.71
N SER A 2 3.66 -24.29 -40.49
CA SER A 2 3.51 -23.26 -39.44
C SER A 2 4.82 -23.19 -38.65
N SER A 3 5.43 -21.98 -38.60
CA SER A 3 6.64 -21.72 -37.82
C SER A 3 6.36 -21.86 -36.33
N PRO A 4 7.23 -22.44 -35.54
CA PRO A 4 7.06 -22.57 -34.11
C PRO A 4 7.21 -21.19 -33.42
N VAL A 5 6.28 -20.90 -32.51
CA VAL A 5 6.33 -19.73 -31.62
C VAL A 5 7.54 -19.89 -30.69
N PRO A 6 8.43 -18.88 -30.55
CA PRO A 6 9.55 -18.99 -29.63
C PRO A 6 9.08 -19.04 -28.18
N PRO A 7 9.80 -19.76 -27.29
CA PRO A 7 9.45 -19.87 -25.88
C PRO A 7 9.50 -18.48 -25.22
N ARG A 8 8.46 -18.17 -24.44
CA ARG A 8 8.41 -16.95 -23.61
C ARG A 8 9.58 -16.99 -22.62
N SER A 9 10.48 -16.02 -22.75
CA SER A 9 11.52 -15.76 -21.76
C SER A 9 10.87 -15.59 -20.39
N ALA A 10 11.26 -16.43 -19.44
CA ALA A 10 10.89 -16.28 -18.04
C ALA A 10 11.39 -14.90 -17.57
N ALA A 11 10.48 -14.09 -17.02
CA ALA A 11 10.86 -12.83 -16.38
C ALA A 11 11.88 -13.14 -15.26
N PRO A 12 12.93 -12.32 -15.09
CA PRO A 12 13.93 -12.55 -14.06
C PRO A 12 13.25 -12.57 -12.69
N THR A 13 13.40 -13.67 -11.99
CA THR A 13 13.10 -13.79 -10.56
C THR A 13 13.91 -12.72 -9.87
N GLY A 14 13.27 -11.79 -9.17
CA GLY A 14 13.97 -10.72 -8.48
C GLY A 14 15.09 -11.29 -7.60
N ALA A 15 16.27 -10.70 -7.68
CA ALA A 15 17.38 -11.06 -6.82
C ALA A 15 16.96 -10.93 -5.36
N PRO A 16 17.41 -11.80 -4.45
CA PRO A 16 17.11 -11.69 -3.03
C PRO A 16 17.58 -10.33 -2.52
N ILE A 17 16.69 -9.60 -1.81
CA ILE A 17 17.03 -8.31 -1.19
C ILE A 17 18.14 -8.58 -0.17
N PRO A 18 19.27 -7.85 -0.20
CA PRO A 18 20.30 -7.98 0.81
C PRO A 18 19.73 -7.83 2.21
N ALA A 19 20.18 -8.62 3.17
CA ALA A 19 19.75 -8.51 4.55
C ALA A 19 20.01 -7.08 5.05
N GLY A 20 18.96 -6.42 5.58
CA GLY A 20 19.03 -5.03 6.04
C GLY A 20 18.73 -3.96 4.98
N ALA A 21 18.58 -4.31 3.68
CA ALA A 21 18.16 -3.33 2.67
C ALA A 21 16.66 -3.01 2.81
N PRO A 22 16.24 -1.73 2.57
CA PRO A 22 14.84 -1.35 2.62
C PRO A 22 14.04 -2.04 1.49
N VAL A 23 12.78 -2.36 1.79
CA VAL A 23 11.80 -2.83 0.79
C VAL A 23 11.28 -1.66 -0.05
N LEU A 24 11.08 -0.50 0.59
CA LEU A 24 10.75 0.77 -0.05
C LEU A 24 11.80 1.81 0.33
N GLU A 25 12.32 2.52 -0.66
CA GLU A 25 13.19 3.66 -0.43
C GLU A 25 12.81 4.81 -1.37
N LEU A 26 12.54 5.96 -0.78
CA LEU A 26 12.30 7.22 -1.47
C LEU A 26 13.53 8.10 -1.26
N ARG A 27 14.09 8.65 -2.34
CA ARG A 27 15.29 9.49 -2.29
C ARG A 27 15.02 10.84 -2.92
N ALA A 28 15.09 11.91 -2.12
CA ALA A 28 14.89 13.30 -2.52
C ALA A 28 13.63 13.46 -3.41
N LEU A 29 12.54 12.76 -3.06
CA LEU A 29 11.34 12.65 -3.89
C LEU A 29 10.59 13.98 -3.91
N THR A 30 10.34 14.52 -5.12
CA THR A 30 9.52 15.71 -5.29
C THR A 30 8.31 15.44 -6.18
N ARG A 31 7.24 16.19 -5.94
CA ARG A 31 6.09 16.19 -6.82
C ARG A 31 5.50 17.59 -6.92
N THR A 32 5.41 18.08 -8.14
CA THR A 32 4.78 19.34 -8.49
C THR A 32 3.62 19.07 -9.43
N HIS A 33 2.46 19.62 -9.15
CA HIS A 33 1.28 19.60 -10.01
C HIS A 33 1.05 20.97 -10.62
N GLY A 34 0.52 21.00 -11.85
CA GLY A 34 0.24 22.23 -12.56
C GLY A 34 1.49 22.89 -13.15
N SER A 35 1.35 24.12 -13.59
CA SER A 35 2.44 24.94 -14.14
C SER A 35 2.14 26.43 -13.91
N GLY A 36 3.19 27.26 -13.79
CA GLY A 36 3.08 28.71 -13.61
C GLY A 36 2.35 29.09 -12.32
N ILE A 37 1.34 29.97 -12.38
CA ILE A 37 0.64 30.50 -11.19
C ILE A 37 -0.16 29.41 -10.44
N ALA A 38 -0.53 28.33 -11.11
CA ALA A 38 -1.26 27.19 -10.53
C ALA A 38 -0.36 26.05 -10.06
N GLU A 39 0.93 26.29 -9.91
CA GLU A 39 1.90 25.28 -9.47
C GLU A 39 1.75 24.97 -7.98
N VAL A 40 1.57 23.68 -7.67
CA VAL A 40 1.46 23.17 -6.30
C VAL A 40 2.55 22.13 -6.07
N HIS A 41 3.45 22.42 -5.13
CA HIS A 41 4.49 21.50 -4.69
C HIS A 41 3.91 20.53 -3.65
N ALA A 42 3.41 19.39 -4.10
CA ALA A 42 2.80 18.38 -3.23
C ALA A 42 3.84 17.62 -2.39
N LEU A 43 5.06 17.41 -2.93
CA LEU A 43 6.19 16.83 -2.20
C LEU A 43 7.45 17.64 -2.47
N ARG A 44 8.29 17.80 -1.43
CA ARG A 44 9.45 18.72 -1.41
C ARG A 44 10.73 18.03 -0.90
N GLY A 45 11.20 17.00 -1.60
CA GLY A 45 12.44 16.30 -1.26
C GLY A 45 12.24 15.31 -0.09
N ILE A 46 11.36 14.35 -0.29
CA ILE A 46 11.08 13.31 0.71
C ILE A 46 12.17 12.23 0.64
N ASP A 47 12.79 11.96 1.79
CA ASP A 47 13.64 10.80 2.03
C ASP A 47 12.95 9.89 3.06
N LEU A 48 12.67 8.64 2.66
CA LEU A 48 12.01 7.65 3.50
C LEU A 48 12.48 6.25 3.12
N ALA A 49 12.96 5.49 4.10
CA ALA A 49 13.26 4.07 3.95
C ALA A 49 12.33 3.26 4.85
N VAL A 50 11.77 2.15 4.33
CA VAL A 50 10.91 1.23 5.07
C VAL A 50 11.44 -0.19 4.87
N HIS A 51 11.70 -0.88 5.98
CA HIS A 51 12.35 -2.18 5.98
C HIS A 51 11.33 -3.33 6.09
N ALA A 52 11.80 -4.52 5.76
CA ALA A 52 11.01 -5.73 5.98
C ALA A 52 10.68 -5.88 7.48
N GLY A 53 9.42 -6.18 7.78
CA GLY A 53 8.94 -6.24 9.17
C GLY A 53 8.44 -4.90 9.72
N GLU A 54 8.73 -3.79 9.08
CA GLU A 54 8.39 -2.45 9.55
C GLU A 54 7.03 -1.99 9.03
N LEU A 55 6.21 -1.44 9.92
CA LEU A 55 5.02 -0.66 9.61
C LEU A 55 5.27 0.80 9.97
N VAL A 56 5.18 1.70 8.99
CA VAL A 56 5.32 3.15 9.17
C VAL A 56 3.96 3.81 9.04
N ALA A 57 3.58 4.63 10.02
CA ALA A 57 2.41 5.50 9.91
C ALA A 57 2.84 6.89 9.41
N VAL A 58 2.13 7.41 8.41
CA VAL A 58 2.30 8.78 7.91
C VAL A 58 1.11 9.61 8.36
N MET A 59 1.38 10.60 9.17
CA MET A 59 0.39 11.55 9.71
C MET A 59 0.62 12.96 9.18
N GLY A 60 -0.35 13.83 9.34
CA GLY A 60 -0.25 15.24 8.96
C GLY A 60 -1.61 15.82 8.55
N PRO A 61 -1.73 17.14 8.42
CA PRO A 61 -2.97 17.81 8.05
C PRO A 61 -3.45 17.41 6.65
N SER A 62 -4.71 17.70 6.34
CA SER A 62 -5.23 17.55 4.97
C SER A 62 -4.41 18.41 4.00
N GLY A 63 -4.14 17.91 2.81
CA GLY A 63 -3.32 18.60 1.81
C GLY A 63 -1.80 18.55 2.03
N SER A 64 -1.29 17.91 3.08
CA SER A 64 0.15 17.83 3.33
C SER A 64 0.95 16.96 2.35
N GLY A 65 0.29 16.21 1.45
CA GLY A 65 0.94 15.37 0.44
C GLY A 65 0.92 13.86 0.73
N LYS A 66 0.24 13.38 1.78
CA LYS A 66 0.23 11.96 2.20
C LYS A 66 -0.22 10.98 1.11
N SER A 67 -1.39 11.21 0.51
CA SER A 67 -1.90 10.36 -0.59
C SER A 67 -1.03 10.46 -1.84
N THR A 68 -0.45 11.64 -2.12
CA THR A 68 0.53 11.81 -3.21
C THR A 68 1.78 10.98 -2.94
N LEU A 69 2.29 10.97 -1.70
CA LEU A 69 3.41 10.14 -1.29
C LEU A 69 3.13 8.65 -1.55
N LEU A 70 1.97 8.15 -1.10
CA LEU A 70 1.59 6.75 -1.29
C LEU A 70 1.40 6.39 -2.77
N THR A 71 0.74 7.25 -3.57
CA THR A 71 0.51 6.97 -5.00
C THR A 71 1.83 6.87 -5.77
N ILE A 72 2.80 7.73 -5.47
CA ILE A 72 4.12 7.70 -6.11
C ILE A 72 4.93 6.50 -5.59
N ALA A 73 4.94 6.25 -4.27
CA ALA A 73 5.60 5.09 -3.68
C ALA A 73 5.06 3.76 -4.25
N GLY A 74 3.77 3.70 -4.59
CA GLY A 74 3.14 2.54 -5.22
C GLY A 74 3.28 2.48 -6.75
N GLY A 75 3.96 3.45 -7.39
CA GLY A 75 4.08 3.52 -8.85
C GLY A 75 2.75 3.74 -9.57
N LEU A 76 1.80 4.42 -8.93
CA LEU A 76 0.51 4.83 -9.52
C LEU A 76 0.60 6.21 -10.18
N ASP A 77 1.50 7.04 -9.70
CA ASP A 77 1.87 8.33 -10.28
C ASP A 77 3.40 8.44 -10.39
N THR A 78 3.89 9.44 -11.10
CA THR A 78 5.32 9.68 -11.35
C THR A 78 5.82 10.85 -10.52
N ALA A 79 7.02 10.73 -9.96
CA ALA A 79 7.71 11.85 -9.33
C ALA A 79 8.07 12.93 -10.36
N THR A 80 8.19 14.19 -9.92
CA THR A 80 8.77 15.27 -10.70
C THR A 80 10.30 15.12 -10.71
N SER A 81 10.89 14.76 -9.55
CA SER A 81 12.31 14.39 -9.45
C SER A 81 12.52 13.46 -8.24
N GLY A 82 13.73 12.97 -8.10
CA GLY A 82 14.07 11.98 -7.08
C GLY A 82 13.85 10.54 -7.55
N GLN A 83 13.97 9.58 -6.67
CA GLN A 83 13.91 8.16 -6.99
C GLN A 83 12.95 7.42 -6.05
N VAL A 84 12.28 6.40 -6.60
CA VAL A 84 11.52 5.41 -5.86
C VAL A 84 12.13 4.04 -6.12
N VAL A 85 12.60 3.39 -5.09
CA VAL A 85 13.21 2.06 -5.15
C VAL A 85 12.32 1.09 -4.39
N ILE A 86 11.86 0.03 -5.07
CA ILE A 86 11.06 -1.05 -4.47
C ILE A 86 11.83 -2.35 -4.64
N GLU A 87 12.07 -3.06 -3.54
CA GLU A 87 12.86 -4.32 -3.54
C GLU A 87 14.21 -4.18 -4.26
N GLY A 88 14.88 -3.04 -4.07
CA GLY A 88 16.17 -2.74 -4.71
C GLY A 88 16.07 -2.33 -6.19
N GLN A 89 14.88 -2.29 -6.77
CA GLN A 89 14.65 -1.87 -8.15
C GLN A 89 14.16 -0.42 -8.22
N ASP A 90 14.93 0.46 -8.86
CA ASP A 90 14.47 1.82 -9.17
C ASP A 90 13.34 1.75 -10.22
N ILE A 91 12.15 2.23 -9.82
CA ILE A 91 10.97 2.22 -10.70
C ILE A 91 10.91 3.46 -11.61
N SER A 92 11.70 4.49 -11.33
CA SER A 92 11.70 5.75 -12.09
C SER A 92 12.13 5.54 -13.55
N GLY A 93 12.99 4.55 -13.78
CA GLY A 93 13.45 4.16 -15.13
C GLY A 93 12.58 3.14 -15.84
N LEU A 94 11.53 2.60 -15.18
CA LEU A 94 10.68 1.57 -15.76
C LEU A 94 9.60 2.18 -16.65
N GLY A 95 9.40 1.59 -17.82
CA GLY A 95 8.24 1.89 -18.65
C GLY A 95 6.92 1.37 -18.00
N ARG A 96 5.78 1.87 -18.48
CA ARG A 96 4.42 1.53 -17.94
C ARG A 96 4.19 0.03 -17.71
N LYS A 97 4.65 -0.83 -18.63
CA LYS A 97 4.51 -2.29 -18.51
C LYS A 97 5.35 -2.85 -17.36
N GLY A 98 6.56 -2.35 -17.16
CA GLY A 98 7.46 -2.75 -16.07
C GLY A 98 6.90 -2.35 -14.70
N ILE A 99 6.43 -1.10 -14.55
CA ILE A 99 5.78 -0.62 -13.33
C ILE A 99 4.52 -1.43 -13.02
N ALA A 100 3.67 -1.72 -14.01
CA ALA A 100 2.48 -2.53 -13.82
C ALA A 100 2.79 -3.96 -13.38
N ALA A 101 3.85 -4.58 -13.92
CA ALA A 101 4.29 -5.91 -13.52
C ALA A 101 4.84 -5.93 -12.09
N LEU A 102 5.66 -4.94 -11.73
CA LEU A 102 6.20 -4.79 -10.37
C LEU A 102 5.06 -4.59 -9.35
N ARG A 103 4.11 -3.69 -9.63
CA ARG A 103 2.95 -3.48 -8.75
C ARG A 103 2.18 -4.76 -8.48
N ARG A 104 1.82 -5.51 -9.53
CA ARG A 104 1.06 -6.76 -9.36
C ARG A 104 1.77 -7.75 -8.45
N ARG A 105 3.09 -7.85 -8.58
CA ARG A 105 3.90 -8.83 -7.83
C ARG A 105 4.23 -8.36 -6.42
N SER A 106 4.66 -7.11 -6.27
CA SER A 106 5.34 -6.64 -5.05
C SER A 106 4.48 -5.71 -4.19
N VAL A 107 3.47 -5.01 -4.77
CA VAL A 107 2.74 -3.95 -4.05
C VAL A 107 1.29 -4.32 -3.82
N GLY A 108 0.85 -4.31 -2.58
CA GLY A 108 -0.55 -4.27 -2.18
C GLY A 108 -0.97 -2.83 -1.90
N TYR A 109 -2.05 -2.36 -2.51
CA TYR A 109 -2.52 -0.99 -2.31
C TYR A 109 -3.96 -0.97 -1.82
N VAL A 110 -4.21 -0.34 -0.68
CA VAL A 110 -5.52 -0.05 -0.12
C VAL A 110 -5.82 1.42 -0.40
N PHE A 111 -6.84 1.67 -1.21
CA PHE A 111 -7.29 3.03 -1.58
C PHE A 111 -8.32 3.53 -0.59
N GLN A 112 -8.38 4.84 -0.40
CA GLN A 112 -9.39 5.50 0.43
C GLN A 112 -10.81 5.23 -0.09
N ASP A 113 -11.02 5.26 -1.42
CA ASP A 113 -12.32 5.03 -2.09
C ASP A 113 -12.52 3.57 -2.51
N TYR A 114 -11.91 2.59 -1.82
CA TYR A 114 -11.95 1.15 -2.07
C TYR A 114 -11.44 0.73 -3.45
N ASN A 115 -11.80 1.45 -4.51
CA ASN A 115 -11.42 1.20 -5.90
C ASN A 115 -11.69 -0.25 -6.35
N LEU A 116 -12.84 -0.79 -5.94
CA LEU A 116 -13.32 -2.09 -6.42
C LEU A 116 -13.85 -1.96 -7.84
N ILE A 117 -13.69 -3.01 -8.63
CA ILE A 117 -14.20 -3.09 -9.99
C ILE A 117 -15.70 -3.47 -9.90
N PRO A 118 -16.64 -2.58 -10.32
CA PRO A 118 -18.08 -2.81 -10.13
C PRO A 118 -18.61 -4.05 -10.84
N ALA A 119 -18.00 -4.43 -11.97
CA ALA A 119 -18.41 -5.59 -12.77
C ALA A 119 -17.87 -6.93 -12.25
N LEU A 120 -17.14 -6.94 -11.13
CA LEU A 120 -16.56 -8.14 -10.52
C LEU A 120 -17.14 -8.34 -9.12
N THR A 121 -17.37 -9.60 -8.76
CA THR A 121 -17.75 -9.97 -7.40
C THR A 121 -16.62 -9.70 -6.40
N ALA A 122 -16.89 -9.79 -5.09
CA ALA A 122 -15.88 -9.64 -4.05
C ALA A 122 -14.70 -10.61 -4.25
N ALA A 123 -14.99 -11.89 -4.48
CA ALA A 123 -13.95 -12.90 -4.72
C ALA A 123 -13.15 -12.63 -5.99
N GLU A 124 -13.78 -12.17 -7.06
CA GLU A 124 -13.11 -11.84 -8.32
C GLU A 124 -12.26 -10.58 -8.20
N ASN A 125 -12.71 -9.55 -7.47
CA ASN A 125 -11.89 -8.37 -7.16
C ASN A 125 -10.59 -8.76 -6.44
N ILE A 126 -10.65 -9.70 -5.49
CA ILE A 126 -9.48 -10.18 -4.75
C ILE A 126 -8.62 -11.08 -5.62
N ALA A 127 -9.21 -11.95 -6.44
CA ALA A 127 -8.48 -12.90 -7.30
C ALA A 127 -7.72 -12.21 -8.45
N LEU A 128 -8.28 -11.12 -8.99
CA LEU A 128 -7.82 -10.46 -10.21
C LEU A 128 -6.30 -10.16 -10.23
N PRO A 129 -5.68 -9.59 -9.22
CA PRO A 129 -4.24 -9.33 -9.25
C PRO A 129 -3.40 -10.61 -9.41
N ARG A 130 -3.85 -11.72 -8.83
CA ARG A 130 -3.17 -13.02 -8.94
C ARG A 130 -3.34 -13.62 -10.32
N GLU A 131 -4.53 -13.52 -10.90
CA GLU A 131 -4.80 -13.96 -12.27
C GLU A 131 -3.98 -13.18 -13.29
N LEU A 132 -3.89 -11.85 -13.13
CA LEU A 132 -3.07 -10.98 -13.98
C LEU A 132 -1.56 -11.27 -13.84
N ASP A 133 -1.12 -11.85 -12.71
CA ASP A 133 0.26 -12.28 -12.48
C ASP A 133 0.51 -13.73 -12.96
N GLY A 134 -0.48 -14.35 -13.62
CA GLY A 134 -0.34 -15.68 -14.25
C GLY A 134 -0.71 -16.86 -13.35
N VAL A 135 -1.24 -16.62 -12.16
CA VAL A 135 -1.81 -17.69 -11.32
C VAL A 135 -3.08 -18.21 -11.97
N SER A 136 -3.28 -19.54 -11.98
CA SER A 136 -4.49 -20.12 -12.55
C SER A 136 -5.75 -19.61 -11.82
N VAL A 137 -6.84 -19.37 -12.56
CA VAL A 137 -8.12 -18.88 -12.04
C VAL A 137 -8.60 -19.69 -10.83
N ARG A 138 -8.50 -21.02 -10.91
CA ARG A 138 -8.87 -21.92 -9.80
C ARG A 138 -8.06 -21.64 -8.53
N LYS A 139 -6.75 -21.44 -8.65
CA LYS A 139 -5.87 -21.16 -7.51
C LYS A 139 -6.11 -19.75 -6.98
N ALA A 140 -6.22 -18.75 -7.86
CA ALA A 140 -6.48 -17.37 -7.47
C ALA A 140 -7.82 -17.23 -6.72
N ARG A 141 -8.89 -17.88 -7.18
CA ARG A 141 -10.18 -17.92 -6.49
C ARG A 141 -10.13 -18.63 -5.14
N LYS A 142 -9.32 -19.69 -5.01
CA LYS A 142 -9.10 -20.35 -3.71
C LYS A 142 -8.40 -19.39 -2.73
N GLU A 143 -7.35 -18.70 -3.17
CA GLU A 143 -6.65 -17.70 -2.36
C GLU A 143 -7.58 -16.54 -1.96
N ALA A 144 -8.42 -16.06 -2.89
CA ALA A 144 -9.40 -15.00 -2.63
C ALA A 144 -10.44 -15.39 -1.58
N ARG A 145 -10.97 -16.62 -1.65
CA ARG A 145 -11.94 -17.11 -0.64
C ARG A 145 -11.30 -17.27 0.73
N ALA A 146 -10.05 -17.73 0.82
CA ALA A 146 -9.30 -17.77 2.08
C ALA A 146 -9.10 -16.36 2.67
N ALA A 147 -8.74 -15.37 1.84
CA ALA A 147 -8.62 -13.98 2.27
C ALA A 147 -9.96 -13.39 2.75
N LEU A 148 -11.09 -13.75 2.12
CA LEU A 148 -12.42 -13.36 2.58
C LEU A 148 -12.79 -14.01 3.91
N GLU A 149 -12.38 -15.25 4.14
CA GLU A 149 -12.59 -15.96 5.39
C GLU A 149 -11.83 -15.28 6.54
N GLU A 150 -10.56 -14.91 6.33
CA GLU A 150 -9.78 -14.11 7.30
C GLU A 150 -10.46 -12.80 7.67
N MET A 151 -11.14 -12.16 6.69
CA MET A 151 -11.91 -10.92 6.88
C MET A 151 -13.32 -11.15 7.45
N LYS A 152 -13.73 -12.41 7.69
CA LYS A 152 -15.11 -12.78 8.06
C LYS A 152 -16.15 -12.26 7.05
N LEU A 153 -15.87 -12.45 5.76
CA LEU A 153 -16.68 -11.97 4.64
C LEU A 153 -16.97 -13.06 3.59
N LEU A 154 -16.84 -14.34 3.96
CA LEU A 154 -17.04 -15.43 3.00
C LEU A 154 -18.46 -15.42 2.41
N GLU A 155 -19.45 -14.96 3.18
CA GLU A 155 -20.86 -14.84 2.79
C GLU A 155 -21.13 -13.82 1.69
N VAL A 156 -20.19 -12.87 1.46
CA VAL A 156 -20.32 -11.87 0.37
C VAL A 156 -19.42 -12.19 -0.83
N ALA A 157 -18.79 -13.37 -0.86
CA ALA A 157 -17.82 -13.74 -1.90
C ALA A 157 -18.34 -13.55 -3.32
N ASP A 158 -19.61 -13.85 -3.54
CA ASP A 158 -20.26 -13.82 -4.85
C ASP A 158 -21.14 -12.56 -5.05
N ARG A 159 -21.06 -11.55 -4.15
CA ARG A 159 -21.74 -10.25 -4.29
C ARG A 159 -20.92 -9.24 -5.05
N PHE A 160 -21.59 -8.35 -5.76
CA PHE A 160 -21.00 -7.19 -6.42
C PHE A 160 -20.83 -6.00 -5.45
N PRO A 161 -19.95 -5.02 -5.74
CA PRO A 161 -19.70 -3.89 -4.87
C PRO A 161 -20.93 -3.12 -4.40
N ASP A 162 -21.92 -2.91 -5.26
CA ASP A 162 -23.17 -2.21 -4.97
C ASP A 162 -24.12 -3.01 -4.02
N GLU A 163 -23.88 -4.31 -3.85
CA GLU A 163 -24.62 -5.18 -2.94
C GLU A 163 -23.95 -5.28 -1.56
N MET A 164 -22.83 -4.56 -1.35
CA MET A 164 -22.05 -4.59 -0.11
C MET A 164 -22.09 -3.26 0.63
N SER A 165 -22.10 -3.31 1.96
CA SER A 165 -21.90 -2.09 2.77
C SER A 165 -20.50 -1.50 2.58
N GLY A 166 -20.31 -0.20 2.86
CA GLY A 166 -19.00 0.46 2.77
C GLY A 166 -17.91 -0.26 3.58
N GLY A 167 -18.22 -0.71 4.80
CA GLY A 167 -17.28 -1.49 5.60
C GLY A 167 -16.96 -2.87 5.03
N GLN A 168 -17.90 -3.52 4.30
CA GLN A 168 -17.62 -4.76 3.58
C GLN A 168 -16.72 -4.48 2.37
N GLN A 169 -17.00 -3.44 1.59
CA GLN A 169 -16.18 -3.02 0.45
C GLN A 169 -14.76 -2.69 0.88
N GLN A 170 -14.58 -1.96 1.99
CA GLN A 170 -13.28 -1.64 2.56
C GLN A 170 -12.49 -2.91 2.88
N ARG A 171 -13.10 -3.86 3.60
CA ARG A 171 -12.45 -5.13 3.95
C ARG A 171 -12.13 -5.98 2.72
N VAL A 172 -12.96 -5.98 1.68
CA VAL A 172 -12.67 -6.63 0.38
C VAL A 172 -11.46 -5.96 -0.29
N ALA A 173 -11.38 -4.62 -0.30
CA ALA A 173 -10.24 -3.89 -0.85
C ALA A 173 -8.93 -4.20 -0.10
N ILE A 174 -9.00 -4.35 1.22
CA ILE A 174 -7.86 -4.75 2.05
C ILE A 174 -7.46 -6.20 1.74
N ALA A 175 -8.41 -7.14 1.67
CA ALA A 175 -8.14 -8.52 1.28
C ALA A 175 -7.46 -8.59 -0.10
N ARG A 176 -7.90 -7.78 -1.08
CA ARG A 176 -7.27 -7.65 -2.40
C ARG A 176 -5.82 -7.14 -2.30
N ALA A 177 -5.56 -6.20 -1.40
CA ALA A 177 -4.20 -5.69 -1.20
C ALA A 177 -3.27 -6.71 -0.54
N LEU A 178 -3.81 -7.58 0.32
CA LEU A 178 -3.03 -8.54 1.11
C LEU A 178 -2.91 -9.93 0.47
N VAL A 179 -3.69 -10.24 -0.58
CA VAL A 179 -3.65 -11.56 -1.23
C VAL A 179 -2.31 -11.81 -1.90
N GLY A 180 -1.72 -13.00 -1.68
CA GLY A 180 -0.43 -13.40 -2.22
C GLY A 180 0.77 -12.89 -1.39
N ASP A 181 1.97 -13.02 -1.97
CA ASP A 181 3.24 -12.80 -1.26
C ASP A 181 3.81 -11.39 -1.52
N ARG A 182 2.98 -10.35 -1.32
CA ARG A 182 3.41 -8.97 -1.54
C ARG A 182 4.27 -8.47 -0.40
N ARG A 183 5.38 -7.85 -0.76
CA ARG A 183 6.38 -7.39 0.20
C ARG A 183 6.23 -5.94 0.62
N LEU A 184 5.43 -5.15 -0.12
CA LEU A 184 5.10 -3.77 0.23
C LEU A 184 3.59 -3.60 0.30
N VAL A 185 3.09 -3.10 1.43
CA VAL A 185 1.67 -2.76 1.62
C VAL A 185 1.55 -1.26 1.84
N LEU A 186 0.79 -0.60 0.98
CA LEU A 186 0.49 0.82 1.06
C LEU A 186 -0.99 0.99 1.36
N ALA A 187 -1.35 1.68 2.43
CA ALA A 187 -2.73 1.83 2.87
C ALA A 187 -3.08 3.30 3.12
N ASP A 188 -4.01 3.84 2.35
CA ASP A 188 -4.52 5.20 2.50
C ASP A 188 -5.84 5.16 3.29
N GLU A 189 -5.81 5.61 4.54
CA GLU A 189 -6.95 5.63 5.48
C GLU A 189 -7.69 4.28 5.56
N PRO A 190 -7.01 3.14 5.84
CA PRO A 190 -7.61 1.81 5.72
C PRO A 190 -8.78 1.55 6.67
N THR A 191 -8.97 2.39 7.67
CA THR A 191 -10.00 2.26 8.72
C THR A 191 -11.11 3.29 8.62
N GLY A 192 -11.04 4.23 7.68
CA GLY A 192 -11.93 5.41 7.63
C GLY A 192 -13.43 5.11 7.50
N ALA A 193 -13.80 3.94 6.94
CA ALA A 193 -15.21 3.52 6.79
C ALA A 193 -15.61 2.39 7.76
N LEU A 194 -14.79 2.11 8.78
CA LEU A 194 -14.99 1.00 9.70
C LEU A 194 -15.31 1.51 11.12
N ASP A 195 -16.12 0.72 11.83
CA ASP A 195 -16.23 0.87 13.27
C ASP A 195 -14.89 0.53 13.95
N SER A 196 -14.72 0.98 15.19
CA SER A 196 -13.46 0.84 15.93
C SER A 196 -12.99 -0.60 16.07
N GLU A 197 -13.89 -1.53 16.38
CA GLU A 197 -13.56 -2.95 16.57
C GLU A 197 -13.11 -3.60 15.26
N THR A 198 -13.79 -3.28 14.16
CA THR A 198 -13.43 -3.78 12.82
C THR A 198 -12.13 -3.13 12.33
N GLY A 199 -11.93 -1.83 12.61
CA GLY A 199 -10.70 -1.11 12.28
C GLY A 199 -9.47 -1.73 12.95
N GLU A 200 -9.54 -2.05 14.25
CA GLU A 200 -8.44 -2.72 14.97
C GLU A 200 -8.13 -4.11 14.40
N LYS A 201 -9.14 -4.89 14.00
CA LYS A 201 -8.93 -6.19 13.34
C LYS A 201 -8.19 -6.04 12.01
N VAL A 202 -8.52 -5.02 11.24
CA VAL A 202 -7.83 -4.71 9.99
C VAL A 202 -6.37 -4.31 10.25
N LEU A 203 -6.11 -3.47 11.25
CA LEU A 203 -4.75 -3.09 11.61
C LEU A 203 -3.93 -4.29 12.11
N ALA A 204 -4.55 -5.19 12.88
CA ALA A 204 -3.90 -6.42 13.29
C ALA A 204 -3.48 -7.29 12.08
N LEU A 205 -4.29 -7.34 11.02
CA LEU A 205 -3.93 -8.05 9.78
C LEU A 205 -2.79 -7.36 9.04
N LEU A 206 -2.79 -6.03 8.93
CA LEU A 206 -1.70 -5.26 8.34
C LEU A 206 -0.40 -5.48 9.14
N ARG A 207 -0.47 -5.40 10.48
CA ARG A 207 0.66 -5.65 11.36
C ARG A 207 1.20 -7.06 11.18
N ASN A 208 0.33 -8.07 11.20
CA ASN A 208 0.71 -9.47 11.00
C ASN A 208 1.42 -9.70 9.64
N ARG A 209 1.00 -9.00 8.58
CA ARG A 209 1.70 -9.05 7.28
C ARG A 209 3.11 -8.47 7.37
N CYS A 210 3.29 -7.37 8.12
CA CYS A 210 4.62 -6.82 8.37
C CYS A 210 5.45 -7.79 9.21
N ASP A 211 4.92 -8.37 10.28
CA ASP A 211 5.61 -9.37 11.12
C ASP A 211 6.05 -10.60 10.32
N GLN A 212 5.34 -10.94 9.24
CA GLN A 212 5.72 -11.98 8.28
C GLN A 212 6.77 -11.53 7.26
N GLY A 213 7.30 -10.31 7.36
CA GLY A 213 8.40 -9.79 6.54
C GLY A 213 8.00 -8.87 5.40
N ALA A 214 6.74 -8.43 5.31
CA ALA A 214 6.38 -7.32 4.43
C ALA A 214 6.81 -5.98 5.06
N ALA A 215 6.94 -4.93 4.23
CA ALA A 215 7.02 -3.55 4.67
C ALA A 215 5.64 -2.89 4.52
N GLY A 216 5.25 -2.06 5.47
CA GLY A 216 3.97 -1.35 5.45
C GLY A 216 4.12 0.16 5.55
N VAL A 217 3.35 0.91 4.75
CA VAL A 217 3.16 2.35 4.94
C VAL A 217 1.67 2.61 5.02
N MET A 218 1.23 3.19 6.13
CA MET A 218 -0.17 3.51 6.38
C MET A 218 -0.33 5.01 6.59
N VAL A 219 -1.21 5.63 5.81
CA VAL A 219 -1.68 7.00 6.09
C VAL A 219 -2.86 6.92 7.04
N THR A 220 -2.83 7.68 8.10
CA THR A 220 -3.96 7.86 9.02
C THR A 220 -3.91 9.23 9.68
N HIS A 221 -5.07 9.76 10.05
CA HIS A 221 -5.19 10.97 10.86
C HIS A 221 -5.51 10.65 12.33
N GLU A 222 -5.75 9.38 12.67
CA GLU A 222 -6.09 8.95 14.02
C GLU A 222 -4.86 8.43 14.78
N PRO A 223 -4.46 9.11 15.89
CA PRO A 223 -3.28 8.72 16.68
C PRO A 223 -3.36 7.28 17.22
N ARG A 224 -4.56 6.81 17.62
CA ARG A 224 -4.77 5.44 18.12
C ARG A 224 -4.41 4.38 17.08
N TYR A 225 -4.61 4.66 15.79
CA TYR A 225 -4.26 3.75 14.72
C TYR A 225 -2.79 3.88 14.33
N ALA A 226 -2.22 5.08 14.42
CA ALA A 226 -0.79 5.28 14.24
C ALA A 226 0.05 4.52 15.29
N ALA A 227 -0.47 4.29 16.50
CA ALA A 227 0.18 3.52 17.55
C ALA A 227 0.41 2.03 17.19
N TRP A 228 -0.21 1.51 16.14
CA TRP A 228 0.07 0.16 15.62
C TRP A 228 1.35 0.07 14.79
N ALA A 229 1.89 1.21 14.38
CA ALA A 229 3.12 1.29 13.58
C ALA A 229 4.36 1.25 14.48
N ASP A 230 5.50 0.84 13.92
CA ASP A 230 6.80 0.89 14.61
C ASP A 230 7.32 2.32 14.68
N ARG A 231 6.95 3.15 13.69
CA ARG A 231 7.40 4.54 13.56
C ARG A 231 6.30 5.41 12.97
N VAL A 232 6.21 6.63 13.47
CA VAL A 232 5.32 7.67 12.94
C VAL A 232 6.15 8.74 12.23
N VAL A 233 5.73 9.10 11.02
CA VAL A 233 6.31 10.15 10.19
C VAL A 233 5.30 11.27 10.05
N PHE A 234 5.66 12.49 10.40
CA PHE A 234 4.81 13.66 10.28
C PHE A 234 5.12 14.43 9.00
N LEU A 235 4.12 14.51 8.11
CA LEU A 235 4.21 15.23 6.85
C LEU A 235 3.48 16.57 6.95
N ARG A 236 4.15 17.67 6.62
CA ARG A 236 3.58 19.02 6.54
C ARG A 236 4.11 19.73 5.31
N ASP A 237 3.20 20.34 4.54
CA ASP A 237 3.53 21.15 3.36
C ASP A 237 4.49 20.45 2.37
N GLY A 238 4.30 19.14 2.19
CA GLY A 238 5.09 18.30 1.30
C GLY A 238 6.45 17.88 1.84
N SER A 239 6.79 18.16 3.09
CA SER A 239 8.07 17.80 3.73
C SER A 239 7.86 16.95 4.97
N ILE A 240 8.78 16.02 5.26
CA ILE A 240 8.82 15.32 6.55
C ILE A 240 9.39 16.31 7.58
N VAL A 241 8.61 16.61 8.62
CA VAL A 241 8.98 17.55 9.67
C VAL A 241 9.42 16.88 10.96
N ASP A 242 8.98 15.62 11.17
CA ASP A 242 9.34 14.85 12.35
C ASP A 242 9.21 13.34 12.08
N GLN A 243 9.96 12.53 12.83
CA GLN A 243 9.89 11.07 12.83
C GLN A 243 10.12 10.56 14.26
N THR A 244 9.17 9.82 14.78
CA THR A 244 9.21 9.31 16.16
C THR A 244 8.96 7.80 16.18
N LEU A 245 9.77 7.04 16.93
CA LEU A 245 9.50 5.63 17.22
C LEU A 245 8.26 5.53 18.11
N THR A 246 7.41 4.55 17.87
CA THR A 246 6.16 4.42 18.63
C THR A 246 6.39 4.04 20.09
N SER A 247 7.53 3.41 20.41
CA SER A 247 7.97 3.18 21.79
C SER A 247 8.18 4.48 22.59
N ASP A 248 8.42 5.60 21.91
CA ASP A 248 8.64 6.90 22.51
C ASP A 248 7.37 7.80 22.45
N ALA A 249 6.34 7.38 21.68
CA ALA A 249 5.12 8.15 21.47
C ALA A 249 4.25 8.28 22.73
N ASP A 250 4.28 7.32 23.66
CA ASP A 250 3.61 7.42 24.95
C ASP A 250 4.12 8.60 25.78
N SER A 251 5.38 9.02 25.56
CA SER A 251 5.95 10.20 26.24
C SER A 251 5.45 11.52 25.66
N LEU A 252 5.06 11.55 24.36
CA LEU A 252 4.58 12.75 23.68
C LEU A 252 3.12 13.06 23.99
N LEU A 253 2.27 12.03 24.12
CA LEU A 253 0.86 12.20 24.49
C LEU A 253 0.68 12.74 25.91
N THR A 254 1.64 12.50 26.80
CA THR A 254 1.63 13.03 28.18
C THR A 254 2.13 14.47 28.27
N SER A 255 2.88 14.98 27.29
CA SER A 255 3.43 16.35 27.32
C SER A 255 2.45 17.43 26.80
N GLU A 256 1.48 17.09 25.94
CA GLU A 256 0.46 18.03 25.47
C GLU A 256 -0.73 18.18 26.42
N ALA A 257 -0.96 17.22 27.32
CA ALA A 257 -2.00 17.30 28.35
C ALA A 257 -1.58 18.18 29.55
N ALA A 258 -0.35 18.70 29.57
CA ALA A 258 0.20 19.51 30.68
C ALA A 258 0.44 20.99 30.33
N LYS A 259 -0.16 21.50 29.23
CA LYS A 259 -0.10 22.94 28.89
C LYS A 259 -1.48 23.58 28.80
#